data_dd07e0c4660685fc903298f04cbe93b0
#
_entry.id   dd07e0c4660685fc903298f04cbe93b0
#
_cell.length_a   1.000
_cell.length_b   1.000
_cell.length_c   1.000
_cell.angle_alpha   90.00
_cell.angle_beta   90.00
_cell.angle_gamma   90.00
#
_symmetry.space_group_name_H-M   'P 1'
#
loop_
_entity.id
_entity.type
_entity.pdbx_description
1 polymer ?
#
loop_
_entity_poly.entity_id
_entity_poly.type
_entity_poly.pdbx_seq_one_letter_code
_entity_poly.pdbx_strand_id
1 'polypeptide(L)'
;MKPFARIALAASIVMAAATPAQASDPKATIADLDARLAKIGVARVEGTETVAGKTVPALFFGERKINNNFDVVDAVRRTHNATATVFVKDGEEFVRVSTNVLTPEGKRGVGTTLARNAAYAAVSTGKQFCGPIDVLGTAFDACYNPIKDAGGKVVGVSYVGHKK
;
A
#
# COMPACT_ATOMS: atom_id res chain seq x y z
N MET A 1 55.99 2.67 -54.52
CA MET A 1 55.90 2.57 -53.03
C MET A 1 54.62 3.23 -52.54
N LYS A 2 53.64 2.47 -52.09
CA LYS A 2 52.36 3.00 -51.50
C LYS A 2 52.40 2.79 -50.01
N PRO A 3 52.09 3.82 -49.15
CA PRO A 3 52.03 3.63 -47.74
C PRO A 3 50.67 3.04 -47.35
N PHE A 4 50.73 1.99 -46.56
CA PHE A 4 49.54 1.37 -45.93
C PHE A 4 49.03 2.26 -44.80
N ALA A 5 47.77 2.74 -44.91
CA ALA A 5 47.07 3.40 -43.83
C ALA A 5 46.57 2.38 -42.80
N ARG A 6 47.04 2.50 -41.56
CA ARG A 6 46.54 1.71 -40.42
C ARG A 6 45.26 2.37 -39.92
N ILE A 7 44.14 1.67 -40.08
CA ILE A 7 42.85 2.07 -39.46
C ILE A 7 42.90 1.58 -38.03
N ALA A 8 42.91 2.50 -37.06
CA ALA A 8 42.74 2.22 -35.65
C ALA A 8 41.24 2.11 -35.34
N LEU A 9 40.81 0.89 -35.01
CA LEU A 9 39.43 0.63 -34.56
C LEU A 9 39.32 1.01 -33.07
N ALA A 10 38.72 2.16 -32.77
CA ALA A 10 38.44 2.56 -31.41
C ALA A 10 37.19 1.79 -30.90
N ALA A 11 37.43 0.84 -30.01
CA ALA A 11 36.35 0.14 -29.31
C ALA A 11 35.78 1.04 -28.19
N SER A 12 34.61 1.59 -28.43
CA SER A 12 33.88 2.36 -27.39
C SER A 12 33.25 1.38 -26.37
N ILE A 13 33.83 1.30 -25.19
CA ILE A 13 33.26 0.56 -24.07
C ILE A 13 32.08 1.40 -23.52
N VAL A 14 30.85 0.99 -23.78
CA VAL A 14 29.66 1.53 -23.15
C VAL A 14 29.61 0.97 -21.73
N MET A 15 30.05 1.75 -20.75
CA MET A 15 29.81 1.47 -19.34
C MET A 15 28.32 1.64 -19.07
N ALA A 16 27.58 0.54 -18.92
CA ALA A 16 26.24 0.55 -18.37
C ALA A 16 26.34 0.97 -16.90
N ALA A 17 25.95 2.20 -16.60
CA ALA A 17 25.79 2.67 -15.22
C ALA A 17 24.66 1.84 -14.60
N ALA A 18 25.00 0.93 -13.67
CA ALA A 18 24.01 0.30 -12.80
C ALA A 18 23.35 1.38 -11.95
N THR A 19 22.08 1.68 -12.22
CA THR A 19 21.27 2.53 -11.33
C THR A 19 21.21 1.83 -9.99
N PRO A 20 21.56 2.51 -8.87
CA PRO A 20 21.39 1.91 -7.55
C PRO A 20 19.92 1.58 -7.36
N ALA A 21 19.63 0.35 -6.92
CA ALA A 21 18.29 -0.05 -6.53
C ALA A 21 17.82 0.96 -5.45
N GLN A 22 16.81 1.76 -5.76
CA GLN A 22 16.24 2.69 -4.78
C GLN A 22 15.73 1.87 -3.61
N ALA A 23 16.24 2.19 -2.40
CA ALA A 23 15.72 1.61 -1.18
C ALA A 23 14.21 1.88 -1.13
N SER A 24 13.42 0.84 -0.84
CA SER A 24 11.98 0.94 -0.73
C SER A 24 11.61 1.91 0.40
N ASP A 25 10.95 3.02 0.06
CA ASP A 25 10.51 4.05 1.01
C ASP A 25 9.01 3.88 1.30
N PRO A 26 8.64 3.42 2.50
CA PRO A 26 7.23 3.27 2.88
C PRO A 26 6.46 4.59 2.84
N LYS A 27 7.11 5.74 3.09
CA LYS A 27 6.46 7.07 3.04
C LYS A 27 6.09 7.45 1.61
N ALA A 28 6.97 7.26 0.66
CA ALA A 28 6.67 7.49 -0.75
C ALA A 28 5.60 6.51 -1.26
N THR A 29 5.66 5.26 -0.82
CA THR A 29 4.70 4.23 -1.22
C THR A 29 3.29 4.50 -0.69
N ILE A 30 3.14 4.92 0.58
CA ILE A 30 1.81 5.25 1.13
C ILE A 30 1.24 6.51 0.50
N ALA A 31 2.09 7.50 0.18
CA ALA A 31 1.65 8.69 -0.54
C ALA A 31 1.10 8.34 -1.94
N ASP A 32 1.68 7.38 -2.65
CA ASP A 32 1.15 6.89 -3.94
C ASP A 32 -0.19 6.14 -3.75
N LEU A 33 -0.31 5.29 -2.73
CA LEU A 33 -1.59 4.64 -2.41
C LEU A 33 -2.69 5.67 -2.13
N ASP A 34 -2.42 6.63 -1.26
CA ASP A 34 -3.39 7.67 -0.89
C ASP A 34 -3.75 8.56 -2.09
N ALA A 35 -2.79 8.89 -2.96
CA ALA A 35 -3.03 9.64 -4.19
C ALA A 35 -3.92 8.87 -5.18
N ARG A 36 -3.73 7.55 -5.32
CA ARG A 36 -4.58 6.69 -6.14
C ARG A 36 -6.02 6.65 -5.63
N LEU A 37 -6.19 6.52 -4.31
CA LEU A 37 -7.51 6.55 -3.67
C LEU A 37 -8.18 7.93 -3.84
N ALA A 38 -7.46 9.02 -3.56
CA ALA A 38 -7.97 10.39 -3.71
C ALA A 38 -8.37 10.71 -5.15
N LYS A 39 -7.68 10.16 -6.15
CA LYS A 39 -8.03 10.32 -7.57
C LYS A 39 -9.38 9.67 -7.93
N ILE A 40 -9.80 8.64 -7.20
CA ILE A 40 -11.11 8.02 -7.38
C ILE A 40 -12.22 8.92 -6.81
N GLY A 41 -11.97 9.57 -5.67
CA GLY A 41 -12.90 10.49 -5.03
C GLY A 41 -12.67 10.61 -3.53
N VAL A 42 -13.57 11.31 -2.85
CA VAL A 42 -13.57 11.49 -1.41
C VAL A 42 -14.06 10.21 -0.74
N ALA A 43 -13.44 9.85 0.40
CA ALA A 43 -13.84 8.69 1.19
C ALA A 43 -15.21 8.92 1.85
N ARG A 44 -16.07 7.89 1.82
CA ARG A 44 -17.35 7.86 2.52
C ARG A 44 -17.72 6.44 2.90
N VAL A 45 -18.52 6.30 3.93
CA VAL A 45 -19.10 5.02 4.36
C VAL A 45 -20.60 5.08 4.13
N GLU A 46 -21.16 4.06 3.47
CA GLU A 46 -22.59 3.98 3.17
C GLU A 46 -23.04 2.52 3.11
N GLY A 47 -23.97 2.15 3.99
CA GLY A 47 -24.45 0.77 4.08
C GLY A 47 -23.40 -0.21 4.60
N THR A 48 -23.58 -1.46 4.28
CA THR A 48 -22.73 -2.56 4.73
C THR A 48 -22.36 -3.50 3.58
N GLU A 49 -21.29 -4.26 3.77
CA GLU A 49 -20.82 -5.29 2.84
C GLU A 49 -20.32 -6.50 3.63
N THR A 50 -20.47 -7.69 3.05
CA THR A 50 -19.89 -8.91 3.62
C THR A 50 -18.45 -9.09 3.15
N VAL A 51 -17.53 -9.19 4.11
CA VAL A 51 -16.10 -9.35 3.88
C VAL A 51 -15.60 -10.55 4.67
N ALA A 52 -15.20 -11.62 4.00
CA ALA A 52 -14.78 -12.88 4.62
C ALA A 52 -15.78 -13.40 5.68
N GLY A 53 -17.07 -13.34 5.38
CA GLY A 53 -18.15 -13.79 6.28
C GLY A 53 -18.53 -12.80 7.38
N LYS A 54 -17.90 -11.64 7.45
CA LYS A 54 -18.25 -10.55 8.39
C LYS A 54 -19.03 -9.46 7.68
N THR A 55 -20.09 -8.97 8.29
CA THR A 55 -20.78 -7.75 7.85
C THR A 55 -20.09 -6.53 8.44
N VAL A 56 -19.57 -5.67 7.59
CA VAL A 56 -18.80 -4.48 7.96
C VAL A 56 -19.33 -3.28 7.18
N PRO A 57 -19.04 -2.03 7.61
CA PRO A 57 -19.38 -0.85 6.82
C PRO A 57 -18.79 -0.92 5.41
N ALA A 58 -19.56 -0.47 4.41
CA ALA A 58 -19.06 -0.38 3.04
C ALA A 58 -18.34 0.94 2.84
N LEU A 59 -17.04 0.89 2.49
CA LEU A 59 -16.18 2.04 2.23
C LEU A 59 -16.15 2.33 0.74
N PHE A 60 -16.38 3.58 0.39
CA PHE A 60 -16.30 4.10 -0.96
C PHE A 60 -15.25 5.21 -1.06
N PHE A 61 -14.65 5.33 -2.24
CA PHE A 61 -13.99 6.54 -2.70
C PHE A 61 -14.75 7.02 -3.95
N GLY A 62 -15.36 8.21 -3.88
CA GLY A 62 -16.34 8.62 -4.88
C GLY A 62 -17.44 7.57 -4.99
N GLU A 63 -17.69 7.08 -6.21
CA GLU A 63 -18.70 6.04 -6.45
C GLU A 63 -18.15 4.60 -6.42
N ARG A 64 -16.83 4.44 -6.22
CA ARG A 64 -16.21 3.12 -6.20
C ARG A 64 -16.18 2.51 -4.81
N LYS A 65 -16.84 1.37 -4.65
CA LYS A 65 -16.73 0.55 -3.45
C LYS A 65 -15.36 -0.13 -3.38
N ILE A 66 -14.71 -0.07 -2.22
CA ILE A 66 -13.38 -0.61 -1.98
C ILE A 66 -13.42 -2.02 -1.36
N ASN A 67 -14.45 -2.32 -0.59
CA ASN A 67 -14.63 -3.67 -0.03
C ASN A 67 -14.59 -4.74 -1.12
N ASN A 68 -13.72 -5.74 -0.95
CA ASN A 68 -13.48 -6.83 -1.91
C ASN A 68 -12.97 -6.39 -3.30
N ASN A 69 -12.53 -5.14 -3.46
CA ASN A 69 -11.89 -4.64 -4.67
C ASN A 69 -10.38 -4.50 -4.43
N PHE A 70 -9.57 -5.19 -5.22
CA PHE A 70 -8.11 -5.26 -5.02
C PHE A 70 -7.30 -4.47 -6.03
N ASP A 71 -7.93 -3.77 -6.96
CA ASP A 71 -7.24 -3.10 -8.08
C ASP A 71 -6.17 -2.10 -7.61
N VAL A 72 -6.51 -1.26 -6.61
CA VAL A 72 -5.60 -0.22 -6.11
C VAL A 72 -4.43 -0.83 -5.35
N VAL A 73 -4.69 -1.79 -4.44
CA VAL A 73 -3.63 -2.44 -3.65
C VAL A 73 -2.70 -3.29 -4.51
N ASP A 74 -3.23 -3.95 -5.54
CA ASP A 74 -2.43 -4.72 -6.49
C ASP A 74 -1.63 -3.81 -7.43
N ALA A 75 -2.13 -2.62 -7.77
CA ALA A 75 -1.38 -1.61 -8.50
C ALA A 75 -0.16 -1.12 -7.70
N VAL A 76 -0.32 -0.86 -6.39
CA VAL A 76 0.80 -0.52 -5.50
C VAL A 76 1.86 -1.63 -5.48
N ARG A 77 1.43 -2.90 -5.40
CA ARG A 77 2.36 -4.03 -5.46
C ARG A 77 3.16 -4.07 -6.76
N ARG A 78 2.50 -3.84 -7.90
CA ARG A 78 3.19 -3.83 -9.21
C ARG A 78 4.18 -2.67 -9.33
N THR A 79 3.85 -1.50 -8.78
CA THR A 79 4.67 -0.28 -8.89
C THR A 79 5.84 -0.28 -7.90
N HIS A 80 5.61 -0.70 -6.66
CA HIS A 80 6.55 -0.52 -5.55
C HIS A 80 7.09 -1.83 -4.96
N ASN A 81 6.64 -2.99 -5.47
CA ASN A 81 6.92 -4.30 -4.87
C ASN A 81 6.60 -4.32 -3.35
N ALA A 82 5.53 -3.66 -2.97
CA ALA A 82 5.10 -3.48 -1.58
C ALA A 82 3.76 -4.16 -1.32
N THR A 83 3.51 -4.52 -0.08
CA THR A 83 2.16 -4.87 0.37
C THR A 83 1.34 -3.61 0.61
N ALA A 84 0.04 -3.70 0.39
CA ALA A 84 -0.89 -2.60 0.61
C ALA A 84 -2.24 -3.13 1.14
N THR A 85 -2.89 -2.32 1.95
CA THR A 85 -4.21 -2.60 2.52
C THR A 85 -5.03 -1.33 2.66
N VAL A 86 -6.32 -1.46 2.47
CA VAL A 86 -7.32 -0.48 2.91
C VAL A 86 -8.19 -1.16 3.96
N PHE A 87 -8.33 -0.50 5.11
CA PHE A 87 -9.22 -0.91 6.21
C PHE A 87 -10.44 0.01 6.25
N VAL A 88 -11.58 -0.54 6.66
CA VAL A 88 -12.73 0.27 7.09
C VAL A 88 -12.81 0.27 8.62
N LYS A 89 -13.22 1.40 9.18
CA LYS A 89 -13.52 1.49 10.62
C LYS A 89 -14.86 0.85 10.89
N ASP A 90 -14.88 -0.12 11.82
CA ASP A 90 -16.07 -0.82 12.29
C ASP A 90 -16.08 -0.80 13.83
N GLY A 91 -16.84 0.13 14.42
CA GLY A 91 -16.77 0.39 15.85
C GLY A 91 -15.35 0.82 16.26
N GLU A 92 -14.74 0.08 17.16
CA GLU A 92 -13.37 0.30 17.64
C GLU A 92 -12.31 -0.46 16.80
N GLU A 93 -12.74 -1.26 15.83
CA GLU A 93 -11.83 -2.04 15.00
C GLU A 93 -11.61 -1.41 13.62
N PHE A 94 -10.48 -1.75 13.01
CA PHE A 94 -10.21 -1.50 11.59
C PHE A 94 -10.12 -2.85 10.88
N VAL A 95 -11.06 -3.12 9.98
CA VAL A 95 -11.17 -4.40 9.26
C VAL A 95 -10.57 -4.28 7.86
N ARG A 96 -9.69 -5.21 7.48
CA ARG A 96 -9.13 -5.28 6.13
C ARG A 96 -10.22 -5.60 5.12
N VAL A 97 -10.53 -4.66 4.24
CA VAL A 97 -11.56 -4.81 3.20
C VAL A 97 -10.97 -4.91 1.79
N SER A 98 -9.75 -4.43 1.61
CA SER A 98 -8.95 -4.57 0.38
C SER A 98 -7.49 -4.76 0.75
N THR A 99 -6.87 -5.85 0.33
CA THR A 99 -5.48 -6.15 0.72
C THR A 99 -4.80 -7.11 -0.25
N ASN A 100 -3.50 -6.98 -0.40
CA ASN A 100 -2.62 -7.98 -1.01
C ASN A 100 -1.67 -8.63 0.00
N VAL A 101 -1.82 -8.32 1.31
CA VAL A 101 -1.14 -9.06 2.38
C VAL A 101 -1.73 -10.46 2.45
N LEU A 102 -0.86 -11.47 2.49
CA LEU A 102 -1.27 -12.86 2.57
C LEU A 102 -1.22 -13.37 4.02
N THR A 103 -2.16 -14.23 4.36
CA THR A 103 -2.12 -15.03 5.58
C THR A 103 -1.05 -16.13 5.46
N PRO A 104 -0.67 -16.81 6.56
CA PRO A 104 0.24 -17.96 6.49
C PRO A 104 -0.22 -19.06 5.52
N GLU A 105 -1.54 -19.20 5.29
CA GLU A 105 -2.13 -20.17 4.35
C GLU A 105 -2.12 -19.67 2.89
N GLY A 106 -1.52 -18.50 2.61
CA GLY A 106 -1.39 -17.94 1.27
C GLY A 106 -2.66 -17.27 0.71
N LYS A 107 -3.66 -17.01 1.55
CA LYS A 107 -4.89 -16.28 1.18
C LYS A 107 -4.75 -14.79 1.50
N ARG A 108 -5.48 -13.93 0.77
CA ARG A 108 -5.58 -12.51 1.16
C ARG A 108 -6.16 -12.38 2.55
N GLY A 109 -5.54 -11.56 3.40
CA GLY A 109 -5.94 -11.35 4.80
C GLY A 109 -7.22 -10.53 4.98
N VAL A 110 -8.15 -10.59 4.02
CA VAL A 110 -9.44 -9.88 4.06
C VAL A 110 -10.25 -10.33 5.27
N GLY A 111 -10.90 -9.39 5.93
CA GLY A 111 -11.72 -9.65 7.13
C GLY A 111 -10.92 -9.73 8.44
N THR A 112 -9.59 -9.72 8.40
CA THR A 112 -8.77 -9.62 9.61
C THR A 112 -8.69 -8.17 10.10
N THR A 113 -8.45 -7.99 11.39
CA THR A 113 -8.39 -6.66 12.02
C THR A 113 -6.96 -6.16 12.16
N LEU A 114 -6.80 -4.84 12.21
CA LEU A 114 -5.56 -4.20 12.61
C LEU A 114 -5.27 -4.52 14.09
N ALA A 115 -4.10 -5.07 14.36
CA ALA A 115 -3.67 -5.36 15.73
C ALA A 115 -3.59 -4.06 16.56
N ARG A 116 -3.91 -4.16 17.85
CA ARG A 116 -3.86 -3.03 18.79
C ARG A 116 -2.42 -2.73 19.22
N ASN A 117 -1.66 -2.17 18.31
CA ASN A 117 -0.26 -1.81 18.43
C ASN A 117 -0.04 -0.29 18.25
N ALA A 118 1.21 0.15 18.11
CA ALA A 118 1.54 1.56 17.92
C ALA A 118 0.87 2.19 16.68
N ALA A 119 0.71 1.43 15.60
CA ALA A 119 0.00 1.90 14.40
C ALA A 119 -1.47 2.15 14.71
N TYR A 120 -2.17 1.20 15.37
CA TYR A 120 -3.54 1.37 15.81
C TYR A 120 -3.71 2.61 16.69
N ALA A 121 -2.84 2.78 17.69
CA ALA A 121 -2.90 3.94 18.60
C ALA A 121 -2.77 5.27 17.83
N ALA A 122 -1.87 5.36 16.86
CA ALA A 122 -1.68 6.57 16.07
C ALA A 122 -2.89 6.86 15.17
N VAL A 123 -3.31 5.89 14.33
CA VAL A 123 -4.40 6.11 13.36
C VAL A 123 -5.75 6.33 14.02
N SER A 124 -6.00 5.75 15.20
CA SER A 124 -7.22 5.97 15.98
C SER A 124 -7.35 7.42 16.45
N THR A 125 -6.24 8.14 16.60
CA THR A 125 -6.19 9.58 16.93
C THR A 125 -6.01 10.47 15.71
N GLY A 126 -6.14 9.92 14.50
CA GLY A 126 -6.02 10.66 13.25
C GLY A 126 -4.60 11.00 12.83
N LYS A 127 -3.59 10.29 13.35
CA LYS A 127 -2.17 10.50 13.07
C LYS A 127 -1.58 9.37 12.22
N GLN A 128 -0.59 9.71 11.39
CA GLN A 128 0.23 8.74 10.67
C GLN A 128 1.13 7.95 11.63
N PHE A 129 1.34 6.69 11.31
CA PHE A 129 2.41 5.87 11.87
C PHE A 129 3.34 5.40 10.76
N CYS A 130 4.66 5.50 10.95
CA CYS A 130 5.65 4.82 10.10
C CYS A 130 6.71 4.20 10.98
N GLY A 131 7.08 2.95 10.70
CA GLY A 131 8.10 2.23 11.43
C GLY A 131 8.05 0.72 11.23
N PRO A 132 8.96 -0.02 11.90
CA PRO A 132 8.96 -1.47 11.87
C PRO A 132 7.74 -2.02 12.62
N ILE A 133 7.09 -3.01 12.02
CA ILE A 133 5.89 -3.64 12.58
C ILE A 133 5.74 -5.07 12.07
N ASP A 134 5.11 -5.93 12.86
CA ASP A 134 4.66 -7.24 12.42
C ASP A 134 3.24 -7.16 11.84
N VAL A 135 3.04 -7.79 10.68
CA VAL A 135 1.74 -7.90 10.02
C VAL A 135 1.49 -9.36 9.69
N LEU A 136 0.52 -9.97 10.35
CA LEU A 136 0.15 -11.38 10.18
C LEU A 136 1.36 -12.34 10.27
N GLY A 137 2.28 -12.08 11.22
CA GLY A 137 3.46 -12.90 11.47
C GLY A 137 4.67 -12.62 10.57
N THR A 138 4.66 -11.52 9.83
CA THR A 138 5.77 -11.11 8.97
C THR A 138 6.23 -9.70 9.33
N ALA A 139 7.56 -9.50 9.44
CA ALA A 139 8.15 -8.20 9.74
C ALA A 139 8.18 -7.29 8.50
N PHE A 140 7.73 -6.06 8.66
CA PHE A 140 7.72 -5.03 7.62
C PHE A 140 8.27 -3.69 8.14
N ASP A 141 8.84 -2.90 7.24
CA ASP A 141 8.89 -1.46 7.38
C ASP A 141 7.64 -0.89 6.74
N ALA A 142 6.78 -0.26 7.52
CA ALA A 142 5.43 0.07 7.12
C ALA A 142 5.02 1.50 7.47
N CYS A 143 4.06 2.01 6.72
CA CYS A 143 3.33 3.23 7.05
C CYS A 143 1.83 2.97 7.07
N TYR A 144 1.14 3.68 7.97
CA TYR A 144 -0.32 3.69 8.11
C TYR A 144 -0.82 5.13 8.13
N ASN A 145 -1.84 5.44 7.34
CA ASN A 145 -2.50 6.75 7.34
C ASN A 145 -3.98 6.60 7.68
N PRO A 146 -4.54 7.49 8.52
CA PRO A 146 -5.98 7.53 8.70
C PRO A 146 -6.66 8.01 7.41
N ILE A 147 -7.72 7.32 7.00
CA ILE A 147 -8.63 7.76 5.93
C ILE A 147 -9.75 8.55 6.58
N LYS A 148 -9.94 9.79 6.13
CA LYS A 148 -10.95 10.70 6.66
C LYS A 148 -12.01 10.97 5.60
N ASP A 149 -13.27 11.05 6.01
CA ASP A 149 -14.37 11.51 5.16
C ASP A 149 -14.33 13.04 4.96
N ALA A 150 -15.30 13.57 4.22
CA ALA A 150 -15.41 15.02 3.96
C ALA A 150 -15.58 15.86 5.25
N GLY A 151 -16.08 15.26 6.33
CA GLY A 151 -16.23 15.91 7.64
C GLY A 151 -14.98 15.82 8.53
N GLY A 152 -13.92 15.16 8.06
CA GLY A 152 -12.68 14.96 8.83
C GLY A 152 -12.74 13.79 9.82
N LYS A 153 -13.80 12.97 9.81
CA LYS A 153 -13.94 11.78 10.64
C LYS A 153 -13.10 10.64 10.06
N VAL A 154 -12.36 9.93 10.93
CA VAL A 154 -11.63 8.71 10.54
C VAL A 154 -12.65 7.61 10.22
N VAL A 155 -12.68 7.17 8.98
CA VAL A 155 -13.57 6.11 8.47
C VAL A 155 -12.82 4.86 8.03
N GLY A 156 -11.50 4.91 8.00
CA GLY A 156 -10.65 3.79 7.63
C GLY A 156 -9.17 4.10 7.82
N VAL A 157 -8.33 3.20 7.30
CA VAL A 157 -6.88 3.33 7.33
C VAL A 157 -6.31 2.79 6.02
N SER A 158 -5.36 3.49 5.43
CA SER A 158 -4.48 2.97 4.38
C SER A 158 -3.18 2.45 4.99
N TYR A 159 -2.63 1.40 4.40
CA TYR A 159 -1.39 0.76 4.83
C TYR A 159 -0.54 0.38 3.63
N VAL A 160 0.76 0.54 3.78
CA VAL A 160 1.77 -0.08 2.93
C VAL A 160 2.89 -0.67 3.78
N GLY A 161 3.54 -1.72 3.26
CA GLY A 161 4.69 -2.33 3.92
C GLY A 161 5.66 -2.94 2.94
N HIS A 162 6.95 -2.74 3.23
CA HIS A 162 8.06 -3.41 2.57
C HIS A 162 8.58 -4.49 3.50
N LYS A 163 8.59 -5.74 3.02
CA LYS A 163 9.06 -6.89 3.81
C LYS A 163 10.54 -6.72 4.13
N LYS A 164 10.91 -6.98 5.37
CA LYS A 164 12.30 -7.02 5.84
C LYS A 164 13.00 -8.31 5.49
#